data_2aa9262e32d8c6f6b74ca8f5c9d53952
#
_entry.id   2aa9262e32d8c6f6b74ca8f5c9d53952
#
_cell.length_a   1.000
_cell.length_b   1.000
_cell.length_c   1.000
_cell.angle_alpha   90.00
_cell.angle_beta   90.00
_cell.angle_gamma   90.00
#
_symmetry.space_group_name_H-M   'P 1'
#
loop_
_entity.id
_entity.type
_entity.pdbx_description
1 polymer ?
#
loop_
_entity_poly.entity_id
_entity_poly.type
_entity_poly.pdbx_seq_one_letter_code
_entity_poly.pdbx_strand_id
1 'polypeptide(L)'
;RRYLSGARLRRLEEYWQHRLKGLQPLDLPTDRPRSPVRTTNASDVQLSLSPHLNRRILDFARQEGVTLYMVLLAAFSEVLHRYTGVADIAVGSPVANRRRREFESLIGYFINMVVMRNDLSGDPSFQGLVKRVQHTTVEGLEYQDLTLDRIVKLFAPPRDLSRHPLFQVMFVLQNTPRSRLPMGDLSVEKAPWAQAAGATS
;
A
#
# COMPACT_ATOMS: atom_id res chain seq x y z
N ARG A 1 1.78 21.86 13.62
CA ARG A 1 1.16 22.79 12.62
C ARG A 1 2.21 23.63 11.85
N ARG A 2 3.31 24.08 12.47
CA ARG A 2 4.37 24.86 11.78
C ARG A 2 5.16 24.07 10.72
N TYR A 3 5.30 22.75 10.87
CA TYR A 3 6.10 21.90 9.98
C TYR A 3 5.50 21.74 8.58
N LEU A 4 4.17 21.67 8.49
CA LEU A 4 3.42 21.58 7.23
C LEU A 4 2.75 22.93 6.93
N SER A 5 3.54 23.91 6.52
CA SER A 5 3.06 25.24 6.17
C SER A 5 3.94 25.90 5.09
N GLY A 6 3.43 26.95 4.47
CA GLY A 6 4.17 27.75 3.50
C GLY A 6 4.66 26.98 2.27
N ALA A 7 5.91 27.18 1.87
CA ALA A 7 6.49 26.60 0.65
C ALA A 7 6.55 25.06 0.69
N ARG A 8 6.84 24.47 1.87
CA ARG A 8 6.88 23.02 2.02
C ARG A 8 5.54 22.38 1.72
N LEU A 9 4.47 22.93 2.27
CA LEU A 9 3.13 22.43 2.05
C LEU A 9 2.73 22.52 0.59
N ARG A 10 2.98 23.66 -0.06
CA ARG A 10 2.70 23.83 -1.49
C ARG A 10 3.43 22.79 -2.34
N ARG A 11 4.72 22.55 -2.09
CA ARG A 11 5.51 21.51 -2.79
C ARG A 11 4.88 20.11 -2.67
N LEU A 12 4.40 19.74 -1.47
CA LEU A 12 3.73 18.47 -1.25
C LEU A 12 2.39 18.38 -2.01
N GLU A 13 1.60 19.45 -1.98
CA GLU A 13 0.32 19.52 -2.69
C GLU A 13 0.52 19.47 -4.21
N GLU A 14 1.45 20.22 -4.76
CA GLU A 14 1.81 20.24 -6.19
C GLU A 14 2.27 18.85 -6.68
N TYR A 15 3.12 18.18 -5.91
CA TYR A 15 3.56 16.81 -6.22
C TYR A 15 2.36 15.87 -6.35
N TRP A 16 1.50 15.81 -5.33
CA TRP A 16 0.37 14.91 -5.34
C TRP A 16 -0.67 15.28 -6.39
N GLN A 17 -0.91 16.57 -6.62
CA GLN A 17 -1.78 17.03 -7.71
C GLN A 17 -1.27 16.55 -9.07
N HIS A 18 0.02 16.69 -9.34
CA HIS A 18 0.62 16.22 -10.57
C HIS A 18 0.58 14.69 -10.66
N ARG A 19 1.00 14.01 -9.59
CA ARG A 19 1.15 12.55 -9.56
C ARG A 19 -0.16 11.80 -9.71
N LEU A 20 -1.25 12.32 -9.18
CA LEU A 20 -2.56 11.67 -9.21
C LEU A 20 -3.54 12.29 -10.23
N LYS A 21 -3.08 13.24 -11.05
CA LYS A 21 -3.90 13.82 -12.11
C LYS A 21 -4.40 12.75 -13.07
N GLY A 22 -5.72 12.75 -13.34
CA GLY A 22 -6.34 11.81 -14.27
C GLY A 22 -6.41 10.36 -13.80
N LEU A 23 -6.06 10.08 -12.53
CA LEU A 23 -6.18 8.75 -11.97
C LEU A 23 -7.64 8.27 -12.05
N GLN A 24 -7.84 7.06 -12.61
CA GLN A 24 -9.14 6.41 -12.68
C GLN A 24 -9.27 5.36 -11.56
N PRO A 25 -10.47 5.14 -11.02
CA PRO A 25 -10.70 4.05 -10.08
C PRO A 25 -10.39 2.70 -10.73
N LEU A 26 -9.69 1.82 -9.99
CA LEU A 26 -9.45 0.46 -10.43
C LEU A 26 -10.73 -0.37 -10.28
N ASP A 27 -11.27 -0.87 -11.38
CA ASP A 27 -12.47 -1.69 -11.36
C ASP A 27 -12.09 -3.17 -11.42
N LEU A 28 -12.00 -3.78 -10.24
CA LEU A 28 -11.73 -5.21 -10.11
C LEU A 28 -12.98 -6.02 -10.45
N PRO A 29 -12.84 -7.11 -11.22
CA PRO A 29 -13.95 -8.01 -11.47
C PRO A 29 -14.46 -8.60 -10.15
N THR A 30 -15.78 -8.66 -10.00
CA THR A 30 -16.45 -9.21 -8.82
C THR A 30 -17.50 -10.23 -9.23
N ASP A 31 -17.70 -11.27 -8.42
CA ASP A 31 -18.71 -12.31 -8.69
C ASP A 31 -20.15 -11.78 -8.53
N ARG A 32 -20.32 -10.70 -7.79
CA ARG A 32 -21.61 -10.05 -7.54
C ARG A 32 -21.51 -8.55 -7.77
N PRO A 33 -22.61 -7.87 -8.15
CA PRO A 33 -22.63 -6.42 -8.27
C PRO A 33 -22.17 -5.75 -6.98
N ARG A 34 -21.38 -4.68 -7.11
CA ARG A 34 -20.89 -3.91 -5.97
C ARG A 34 -22.06 -3.24 -5.24
N SER A 35 -22.08 -3.35 -3.93
CA SER A 35 -23.06 -2.64 -3.10
C SER A 35 -22.89 -1.12 -3.23
N PRO A 36 -23.98 -0.33 -3.24
CA PRO A 36 -23.94 1.15 -3.26
C PRO A 36 -23.17 1.75 -2.07
N VAL A 37 -23.13 1.03 -0.97
CA VAL A 37 -22.38 1.40 0.24
C VAL A 37 -21.42 0.27 0.59
N ARG A 38 -20.17 0.61 0.88
CA ARG A 38 -19.14 -0.35 1.28
C ARG A 38 -19.54 -1.04 2.58
N THR A 39 -19.49 -2.36 2.58
CA THR A 39 -19.67 -3.18 3.80
C THR A 39 -18.34 -3.37 4.52
N THR A 40 -18.41 -3.82 5.78
CA THR A 40 -17.25 -4.21 6.59
C THR A 40 -17.00 -5.71 6.60
N ASN A 41 -17.79 -6.48 5.84
CA ASN A 41 -17.60 -7.92 5.73
C ASN A 41 -16.29 -8.20 4.99
N ALA A 42 -15.49 -9.08 5.55
CA ALA A 42 -14.18 -9.46 5.00
C ALA A 42 -13.93 -10.95 5.20
N SER A 43 -13.11 -11.52 4.33
CA SER A 43 -12.56 -12.86 4.48
C SER A 43 -11.08 -12.87 4.16
N ASP A 44 -10.36 -13.88 4.66
CA ASP A 44 -8.93 -14.04 4.46
C ASP A 44 -8.63 -15.24 3.57
N VAL A 45 -7.63 -15.07 2.68
CA VAL A 45 -7.01 -16.18 1.95
C VAL A 45 -5.54 -16.20 2.29
N GLN A 46 -5.05 -17.34 2.80
CA GLN A 46 -3.65 -17.50 3.15
C GLN A 46 -2.90 -18.24 2.04
N LEU A 47 -1.78 -17.68 1.62
CA LEU A 47 -0.85 -18.27 0.69
C LEU A 47 0.54 -18.33 1.32
N SER A 48 1.22 -19.47 1.15
CA SER A 48 2.60 -19.63 1.61
C SER A 48 3.53 -19.79 0.42
N LEU A 49 4.57 -18.97 0.38
CA LEU A 49 5.62 -19.12 -0.62
C LEU A 49 6.58 -20.23 -0.21
N SER A 50 7.01 -21.06 -1.17
CA SER A 50 8.05 -22.05 -0.89
C SER A 50 9.36 -21.39 -0.47
N PRO A 51 10.16 -22.02 0.39
CA PRO A 51 11.48 -21.49 0.77
C PRO A 51 12.41 -21.22 -0.41
N HIS A 52 12.29 -22.04 -1.46
CA HIS A 52 13.06 -21.85 -2.70
C HIS A 52 12.64 -20.55 -3.43
N LEU A 53 11.34 -20.32 -3.61
CA LEU A 53 10.85 -19.10 -4.26
C LEU A 53 11.20 -17.86 -3.43
N ASN A 54 11.05 -17.93 -2.12
CA ASN A 54 11.40 -16.82 -1.23
C ASN A 54 12.89 -16.44 -1.37
N ARG A 55 13.79 -17.41 -1.39
CA ARG A 55 15.23 -17.14 -1.64
C ARG A 55 15.46 -16.45 -2.97
N ARG A 56 14.88 -16.95 -4.07
CA ARG A 56 15.01 -16.35 -5.40
C ARG A 56 14.52 -14.90 -5.44
N ILE A 57 13.42 -14.58 -4.78
CA ILE A 57 12.90 -13.21 -4.69
C ILE A 57 13.88 -12.31 -3.95
N LEU A 58 14.46 -12.77 -2.85
CA LEU A 58 15.44 -12.00 -2.08
C LEU A 58 16.76 -11.82 -2.85
N ASP A 59 17.21 -12.83 -3.61
CA ASP A 59 18.40 -12.75 -4.46
C ASP A 59 18.18 -11.75 -5.60
N PHE A 60 17.03 -11.81 -6.26
CA PHE A 60 16.64 -10.86 -7.29
C PHE A 60 16.59 -9.42 -6.74
N ALA A 61 15.99 -9.21 -5.58
CA ALA A 61 15.93 -7.89 -4.95
C ALA A 61 17.34 -7.33 -4.68
N ARG A 62 18.27 -8.17 -4.21
CA ARG A 62 19.68 -7.79 -4.00
C ARG A 62 20.40 -7.46 -5.31
N GLN A 63 20.23 -8.29 -6.33
CA GLN A 63 20.84 -8.08 -7.65
C GLN A 63 20.39 -6.78 -8.30
N GLU A 64 19.09 -6.46 -8.17
CA GLU A 64 18.51 -5.24 -8.73
C GLU A 64 18.72 -3.99 -7.86
N GLY A 65 19.26 -4.14 -6.65
CA GLY A 65 19.41 -3.01 -5.70
C GLY A 65 18.08 -2.41 -5.26
N VAL A 66 17.06 -3.26 -5.07
CA VAL A 66 15.70 -2.85 -4.65
C VAL A 66 15.29 -3.58 -3.37
N THR A 67 14.25 -3.09 -2.71
CA THR A 67 13.71 -3.74 -1.52
C THR A 67 12.75 -4.89 -1.88
N LEU A 68 12.58 -5.84 -0.95
CA LEU A 68 11.56 -6.89 -1.08
C LEU A 68 10.17 -6.30 -1.33
N TYR A 69 9.85 -5.20 -0.64
CA TYR A 69 8.58 -4.47 -0.84
C TYR A 69 8.39 -4.07 -2.32
N MET A 70 9.40 -3.49 -2.96
CA MET A 70 9.31 -3.03 -4.36
C MET A 70 9.09 -4.19 -5.33
N VAL A 71 9.77 -5.33 -5.13
CA VAL A 71 9.60 -6.52 -5.96
C VAL A 71 8.18 -7.09 -5.81
N LEU A 72 7.70 -7.21 -4.58
CA LEU A 72 6.37 -7.75 -4.32
C LEU A 72 5.26 -6.79 -4.78
N LEU A 73 5.44 -5.47 -4.64
CA LEU A 73 4.50 -4.47 -5.16
C LEU A 73 4.45 -4.49 -6.69
N ALA A 74 5.59 -4.70 -7.37
CA ALA A 74 5.62 -4.86 -8.82
C ALA A 74 4.85 -6.12 -9.26
N ALA A 75 5.09 -7.26 -8.60
CA ALA A 75 4.35 -8.49 -8.87
C ALA A 75 2.84 -8.33 -8.61
N PHE A 76 2.48 -7.66 -7.52
CA PHE A 76 1.07 -7.39 -7.19
C PHE A 76 0.43 -6.46 -8.23
N SER A 77 1.11 -5.42 -8.67
CA SER A 77 0.63 -4.52 -9.73
C SER A 77 0.44 -5.26 -11.07
N GLU A 78 1.34 -6.17 -11.40
CA GLU A 78 1.22 -7.04 -12.59
C GLU A 78 -0.02 -7.95 -12.51
N VAL A 79 -0.27 -8.55 -11.36
CA VAL A 79 -1.49 -9.35 -11.13
C VAL A 79 -2.74 -8.50 -11.34
N LEU A 80 -2.79 -7.31 -10.76
CA LEU A 80 -3.92 -6.39 -10.92
C LEU A 80 -4.11 -5.98 -12.39
N HIS A 81 -3.02 -5.71 -13.11
CA HIS A 81 -3.05 -5.41 -14.54
C HIS A 81 -3.66 -6.56 -15.34
N ARG A 82 -3.24 -7.79 -15.10
CA ARG A 82 -3.79 -8.98 -15.79
C ARG A 82 -5.27 -9.20 -15.53
N TYR A 83 -5.74 -8.93 -14.32
CA TYR A 83 -7.16 -9.08 -13.99
C TYR A 83 -8.05 -7.96 -14.53
N THR A 84 -7.52 -6.76 -14.67
CA THR A 84 -8.32 -5.56 -15.02
C THR A 84 -8.09 -5.06 -16.45
N GLY A 85 -6.97 -5.44 -17.08
CA GLY A 85 -6.53 -4.87 -18.36
C GLY A 85 -6.03 -3.41 -18.25
N VAL A 86 -6.03 -2.81 -17.04
CA VAL A 86 -5.62 -1.43 -16.83
C VAL A 86 -4.12 -1.36 -16.54
N ALA A 87 -3.39 -0.52 -17.27
CA ALA A 87 -1.95 -0.35 -17.10
C ALA A 87 -1.56 0.68 -16.03
N ASP A 88 -2.47 1.54 -15.61
CA ASP A 88 -2.27 2.60 -14.62
C ASP A 88 -2.84 2.14 -13.25
N ILE A 89 -2.00 1.56 -12.41
CA ILE A 89 -2.41 0.88 -11.19
C ILE A 89 -2.07 1.72 -9.96
N ALA A 90 -3.10 2.14 -9.22
CA ALA A 90 -2.94 2.82 -7.94
C ALA A 90 -3.20 1.88 -6.76
N VAL A 91 -2.22 1.79 -5.87
CA VAL A 91 -2.26 0.95 -4.67
C VAL A 91 -2.03 1.80 -3.43
N GLY A 92 -2.89 1.71 -2.42
CA GLY A 92 -2.65 2.33 -1.13
C GLY A 92 -1.60 1.57 -0.33
N SER A 93 -0.63 2.26 0.25
CA SER A 93 0.36 1.63 1.12
C SER A 93 0.53 2.41 2.42
N PRO A 94 0.35 1.78 3.58
CA PRO A 94 0.58 2.42 4.86
C PRO A 94 2.08 2.62 5.10
N VAL A 95 2.43 3.77 5.66
CA VAL A 95 3.78 4.12 6.09
C VAL A 95 3.77 4.49 7.56
N ALA A 96 4.81 4.11 8.29
CA ALA A 96 4.90 4.37 9.73
C ALA A 96 4.98 5.88 10.05
N ASN A 97 5.42 6.69 9.09
CA ASN A 97 5.58 8.16 9.19
C ASN A 97 6.38 8.61 10.43
N ARG A 98 7.32 7.77 10.90
CA ARG A 98 8.23 8.03 12.01
C ARG A 98 9.63 8.38 11.48
N ARG A 99 9.74 9.51 10.75
CA ARG A 99 10.98 9.91 10.07
C ARG A 99 12.08 10.40 11.00
N ARG A 100 11.77 10.63 12.26
CA ARG A 100 12.72 11.08 13.28
C ARG A 100 12.83 10.01 14.36
N ARG A 101 14.04 9.72 14.79
CA ARG A 101 14.34 8.70 15.80
C ARG A 101 13.60 8.98 17.12
N GLU A 102 13.41 10.25 17.43
CA GLU A 102 12.68 10.68 18.63
C GLU A 102 11.19 10.26 18.61
N PHE A 103 10.64 9.95 17.43
CA PHE A 103 9.25 9.52 17.30
C PHE A 103 9.08 8.00 17.45
N GLU A 104 10.16 7.22 17.39
CA GLU A 104 10.11 5.76 17.46
C GLU A 104 9.56 5.26 18.78
N SER A 105 9.94 5.90 19.91
CA SER A 105 9.51 5.55 21.26
C SER A 105 8.15 6.12 21.67
N LEU A 106 7.57 7.02 20.89
CA LEU A 106 6.30 7.66 21.25
C LEU A 106 5.12 6.74 21.00
N ILE A 107 4.20 6.68 21.94
CA ILE A 107 2.91 6.02 21.77
C ILE A 107 1.96 6.99 21.07
N GLY A 108 1.33 6.56 19.97
CA GLY A 108 0.38 7.38 19.23
C GLY A 108 0.16 6.87 17.81
N TYR A 109 -0.84 7.45 17.15
CA TYR A 109 -1.18 7.15 15.76
C TYR A 109 -0.34 8.03 14.82
N PHE A 110 0.66 7.45 14.17
CA PHE A 110 1.56 8.13 13.23
C PHE A 110 1.38 7.65 11.79
N ILE A 111 0.67 6.55 11.59
CA ILE A 111 0.50 5.92 10.28
C ILE A 111 -0.14 6.91 9.31
N ASN A 112 0.46 7.04 8.14
CA ASN A 112 -0.12 7.72 6.99
C ASN A 112 -0.26 6.73 5.83
N MET A 113 -1.06 7.10 4.84
CA MET A 113 -1.26 6.32 3.61
C MET A 113 -0.62 7.06 2.44
N VAL A 114 0.16 6.33 1.66
CA VAL A 114 0.76 6.80 0.41
C VAL A 114 0.11 6.08 -0.76
N VAL A 115 -0.16 6.81 -1.84
CA VAL A 115 -0.70 6.22 -3.07
C VAL A 115 0.45 5.88 -4.00
N MET A 116 0.69 4.59 -4.21
CA MET A 116 1.68 4.07 -5.15
C MET A 116 1.01 3.90 -6.51
N ARG A 117 1.20 4.89 -7.41
CA ARG A 117 0.68 4.84 -8.77
C ARG A 117 1.74 4.26 -9.70
N ASN A 118 1.55 3.04 -10.15
CA ASN A 118 2.48 2.28 -10.98
C ASN A 118 2.01 2.25 -12.43
N ASP A 119 2.91 2.59 -13.34
CA ASP A 119 2.67 2.57 -14.78
C ASP A 119 3.23 1.27 -15.39
N LEU A 120 2.33 0.45 -15.93
CA LEU A 120 2.62 -0.82 -16.61
C LEU A 120 2.48 -0.70 -18.14
N SER A 121 2.30 0.51 -18.68
CA SER A 121 2.15 0.72 -20.12
C SER A 121 3.39 0.29 -20.91
N GLY A 122 3.18 -0.14 -22.16
CA GLY A 122 4.26 -0.51 -23.07
C GLY A 122 4.88 -1.88 -22.79
N ASP A 123 4.16 -2.77 -22.08
CA ASP A 123 4.56 -4.16 -21.82
C ASP A 123 6.03 -4.28 -21.30
N PRO A 124 6.36 -3.63 -20.17
CA PRO A 124 7.71 -3.66 -19.64
C PRO A 124 8.10 -5.07 -19.20
N SER A 125 9.38 -5.44 -19.36
CA SER A 125 9.88 -6.63 -18.66
C SER A 125 9.67 -6.50 -17.16
N PHE A 126 9.61 -7.61 -16.41
CA PHE A 126 9.43 -7.56 -14.95
C PHE A 126 10.52 -6.72 -14.27
N GLN A 127 11.76 -6.83 -14.73
CA GLN A 127 12.87 -5.98 -14.26
C GLN A 127 12.61 -4.50 -14.53
N GLY A 128 12.11 -4.15 -15.72
CA GLY A 128 11.72 -2.78 -16.07
C GLY A 128 10.58 -2.26 -15.19
N LEU A 129 9.57 -3.09 -14.91
CA LEU A 129 8.49 -2.77 -14.01
C LEU A 129 9.00 -2.52 -12.58
N VAL A 130 9.90 -3.37 -12.08
CA VAL A 130 10.50 -3.20 -10.74
C VAL A 130 11.24 -1.85 -10.64
N LYS A 131 11.94 -1.42 -11.69
CA LYS A 131 12.60 -0.10 -11.70
C LYS A 131 11.59 1.06 -11.69
N ARG A 132 10.47 0.96 -12.41
CA ARG A 132 9.39 1.94 -12.34
C ARG A 132 8.79 2.00 -10.93
N VAL A 133 8.52 0.85 -10.31
CA VAL A 133 8.01 0.74 -8.94
C VAL A 133 9.01 1.29 -7.92
N GLN A 134 10.31 1.05 -8.11
CA GLN A 134 11.37 1.66 -7.29
C GLN A 134 11.26 3.18 -7.30
N HIS A 135 11.17 3.78 -8.48
CA HIS A 135 11.02 5.23 -8.63
C HIS A 135 9.75 5.75 -7.93
N THR A 136 8.60 5.12 -8.22
CA THR A 136 7.32 5.44 -7.57
C THR A 136 7.40 5.36 -6.04
N THR A 137 8.05 4.32 -5.52
CA THR A 137 8.16 4.10 -4.07
C THR A 137 9.04 5.15 -3.42
N VAL A 138 10.20 5.44 -4.01
CA VAL A 138 11.13 6.44 -3.46
C VAL A 138 10.48 7.83 -3.43
N GLU A 139 9.87 8.24 -4.55
CA GLU A 139 9.13 9.50 -4.60
C GLU A 139 7.98 9.55 -3.59
N GLY A 140 7.12 8.52 -3.58
CA GLY A 140 5.99 8.45 -2.66
C GLY A 140 6.42 8.58 -1.19
N LEU A 141 7.55 7.97 -0.82
CA LEU A 141 8.13 8.10 0.52
C LEU A 141 8.75 9.48 0.79
N GLU A 142 9.28 10.15 -0.23
CA GLU A 142 9.76 11.53 -0.07
C GLU A 142 8.61 12.48 0.29
N TYR A 143 7.45 12.32 -0.35
CA TYR A 143 6.28 13.18 -0.19
C TYR A 143 5.22 12.63 0.78
N GLN A 144 5.56 11.65 1.61
CA GLN A 144 4.64 10.97 2.53
C GLN A 144 4.07 11.85 3.66
N ASP A 145 4.62 13.06 3.87
CA ASP A 145 4.19 13.93 4.97
C ASP A 145 2.77 14.52 4.76
N LEU A 146 2.28 14.58 3.51
CA LEU A 146 0.91 15.02 3.26
C LEU A 146 -0.06 13.90 3.61
N THR A 147 -1.05 14.20 4.46
CA THR A 147 -2.02 13.20 4.88
C THR A 147 -2.98 12.83 3.76
N LEU A 148 -3.43 11.56 3.75
CA LEU A 148 -4.38 11.05 2.76
C LEU A 148 -5.65 11.91 2.66
N ASP A 149 -6.21 12.32 3.80
CA ASP A 149 -7.39 13.20 3.82
C ASP A 149 -7.17 14.52 3.10
N ARG A 150 -5.95 15.06 3.20
CA ARG A 150 -5.61 16.30 2.52
C ARG A 150 -5.44 16.07 1.02
N ILE A 151 -4.82 14.95 0.62
CA ILE A 151 -4.74 14.55 -0.78
C ILE A 151 -6.14 14.40 -1.38
N VAL A 152 -7.05 13.69 -0.71
CA VAL A 152 -8.45 13.54 -1.15
C VAL A 152 -9.13 14.88 -1.33
N LYS A 153 -8.94 15.81 -0.40
CA LYS A 153 -9.52 17.17 -0.50
C LYS A 153 -9.00 17.98 -1.69
N LEU A 154 -7.73 17.78 -2.10
CA LEU A 154 -7.16 18.45 -3.27
C LEU A 154 -7.84 18.03 -4.58
N PHE A 155 -8.30 16.81 -4.68
CA PHE A 155 -8.95 16.27 -5.88
C PHE A 155 -10.46 16.43 -5.86
N ALA A 156 -11.06 16.61 -4.68
CA ALA A 156 -12.51 16.69 -4.47
C ALA A 156 -13.30 15.72 -5.39
N PRO A 157 -12.94 14.41 -5.42
CA PRO A 157 -13.56 13.46 -6.32
C PRO A 157 -15.06 13.35 -6.03
N PRO A 158 -15.88 12.94 -7.02
CA PRO A 158 -17.29 12.67 -6.80
C PRO A 158 -17.47 11.71 -5.62
N ARG A 159 -18.46 11.98 -4.78
CA ARG A 159 -18.71 11.19 -3.58
C ARG A 159 -19.29 9.83 -3.96
N ASP A 160 -18.45 8.80 -3.90
CA ASP A 160 -18.84 7.40 -4.08
C ASP A 160 -18.67 6.67 -2.74
N LEU A 161 -19.78 6.20 -2.16
CA LEU A 161 -19.76 5.50 -0.87
C LEU A 161 -19.39 4.01 -1.01
N SER A 162 -19.36 3.51 -2.26
CA SER A 162 -19.05 2.10 -2.54
C SER A 162 -17.55 1.81 -2.57
N ARG A 163 -16.70 2.83 -2.76
CA ARG A 163 -15.24 2.66 -2.93
C ARG A 163 -14.42 3.82 -2.35
N HIS A 164 -13.15 3.56 -2.10
CA HIS A 164 -12.21 4.61 -1.70
C HIS A 164 -11.88 5.51 -2.91
N PRO A 165 -11.81 6.85 -2.74
CA PRO A 165 -11.69 7.78 -3.87
C PRO A 165 -10.38 7.70 -4.67
N LEU A 166 -9.27 7.21 -4.09
CA LEU A 166 -7.95 7.20 -4.74
C LEU A 166 -7.42 5.81 -5.06
N PHE A 167 -7.83 4.78 -4.31
CA PHE A 167 -7.40 3.39 -4.55
C PHE A 167 -8.44 2.40 -4.01
N GLN A 168 -8.52 1.21 -4.61
CA GLN A 168 -9.46 0.16 -4.22
C GLN A 168 -8.74 -1.03 -3.59
N VAL A 169 -7.42 -1.06 -3.71
CA VAL A 169 -6.55 -2.09 -3.16
C VAL A 169 -5.46 -1.49 -2.29
N MET A 170 -5.01 -2.25 -1.31
CA MET A 170 -3.90 -1.89 -0.44
C MET A 170 -2.83 -2.98 -0.47
N PHE A 171 -1.58 -2.56 -0.37
CA PHE A 171 -0.44 -3.46 -0.23
C PHE A 171 0.36 -3.11 1.02
N VAL A 172 0.56 -4.11 1.89
CA VAL A 172 1.27 -3.95 3.16
C VAL A 172 2.30 -5.06 3.31
N LEU A 173 3.57 -4.71 3.49
CA LEU A 173 4.60 -5.66 3.89
C LEU A 173 4.86 -5.53 5.39
N GLN A 174 4.43 -6.53 6.15
CA GLN A 174 4.63 -6.58 7.61
C GLN A 174 5.98 -7.22 7.93
N ASN A 175 7.01 -6.40 7.98
CA ASN A 175 8.39 -6.81 8.30
C ASN A 175 8.89 -6.27 9.65
N THR A 176 7.97 -5.82 10.51
CA THR A 176 8.31 -5.34 11.85
C THR A 176 8.80 -6.51 12.70
N PRO A 177 9.98 -6.41 13.34
CA PRO A 177 10.44 -7.43 14.26
C PRO A 177 9.39 -7.71 15.34
N ARG A 178 9.11 -8.99 15.56
CA ARG A 178 8.23 -9.37 16.67
C ARG A 178 8.98 -9.11 17.97
N SER A 179 8.63 -8.04 18.67
CA SER A 179 9.10 -7.86 20.04
C SER A 179 8.41 -8.91 20.92
N ARG A 180 9.20 -9.75 21.57
CA ARG A 180 8.68 -10.51 22.72
C ARG A 180 8.42 -9.47 23.82
N LEU A 181 7.14 -9.30 24.17
CA LEU A 181 6.78 -8.50 25.33
C LEU A 181 7.24 -9.28 26.57
N PRO A 182 8.23 -8.76 27.34
CA PRO A 182 8.56 -9.38 28.63
C PRO A 182 7.38 -9.15 29.57
N MET A 183 6.64 -10.17 29.86
CA MET A 183 5.51 -10.12 30.80
C MET A 183 5.80 -10.97 32.04
N GLY A 184 7.01 -10.85 32.59
CA GLY A 184 7.46 -11.67 33.71
C GLY A 184 7.49 -13.16 33.35
N ASP A 185 6.86 -14.00 34.16
CA ASP A 185 6.80 -15.45 33.95
C ASP A 185 5.71 -15.91 32.97
N LEU A 186 4.99 -14.97 32.33
CA LEU A 186 3.93 -15.28 31.37
C LEU A 186 4.52 -15.56 29.99
N SER A 187 4.12 -16.68 29.40
CA SER A 187 4.37 -17.00 27.99
C SER A 187 3.26 -16.38 27.13
N VAL A 188 3.66 -15.52 26.18
CA VAL A 188 2.73 -14.92 25.23
C VAL A 188 2.85 -15.65 23.90
N GLU A 189 1.83 -16.40 23.53
CA GLU A 189 1.73 -17.07 22.23
C GLU A 189 0.64 -16.43 21.37
N LYS A 190 0.86 -16.44 20.04
CA LYS A 190 -0.18 -16.03 19.11
C LYS A 190 -1.28 -17.08 19.10
N ALA A 191 -2.44 -16.75 19.65
CA ALA A 191 -3.59 -17.62 19.49
C ALA A 191 -3.90 -17.79 17.98
N PRO A 192 -4.19 -19.02 17.51
CA PRO A 192 -4.74 -19.17 16.17
C PRO A 192 -6.06 -18.40 16.13
N TRP A 193 -6.18 -17.47 15.19
CA TRP A 193 -7.46 -16.82 14.96
C TRP A 193 -8.46 -17.91 14.65
N ALA A 194 -9.50 -18.03 15.46
CA ALA A 194 -10.67 -18.76 15.04
C ALA A 194 -11.11 -18.08 13.73
N GLN A 195 -11.00 -18.80 12.61
CA GLN A 195 -11.64 -18.37 11.38
C GLN A 195 -13.10 -18.16 11.75
N ALA A 196 -13.54 -16.90 11.74
CA ALA A 196 -14.96 -16.65 11.80
C ALA A 196 -15.52 -17.40 10.58
N ALA A 197 -16.16 -18.53 10.86
CA ALA A 197 -16.81 -19.33 9.84
C ALA A 197 -17.72 -18.36 9.10
N GLY A 198 -17.37 -18.08 7.84
CA GLY A 198 -18.18 -17.25 6.99
C GLY A 198 -19.58 -17.81 7.03
N ALA A 199 -20.53 -17.01 7.46
CA ALA A 199 -21.92 -17.36 7.37
C ALA A 199 -22.23 -17.63 5.91
N THR A 200 -22.24 -18.91 5.54
CA THR A 200 -22.88 -19.38 4.32
C THR A 200 -24.38 -19.24 4.53
N SER A 201 -24.97 -18.33 3.84
CA SER A 201 -26.39 -18.36 3.50
C SER A 201 -26.62 -17.61 2.21
#